data_41f75742203eac6eb03bb2fec421ccb6
#
_entry.id   41f75742203eac6eb03bb2fec421ccb6
#
_cell.length_a   1.000
_cell.length_b   1.000
_cell.length_c   1.000
_cell.angle_alpha   90.00
_cell.angle_beta   90.00
_cell.angle_gamma   90.00
#
_symmetry.space_group_name_H-M   'P 1'
#
loop_
_entity.id
_entity.type
_entity.pdbx_description
1 polymer ?
#
loop_
_entity_poly.entity_id
_entity_poly.type
_entity_poly.pdbx_seq_one_letter_code
_entity_poly.pdbx_strand_id
1 'polypeptide(L)'
;MSVETVPQAPVHPAGADNRVVVDGTPLTWRDLPELILPEPAAVLVHSARYALAAARHHAAHGTELLLSTASRVDAAMRDDLRDTGFVVTELGAQTTGEAVTTGTRTAERGRLWLLTSGSTGRPKRVGHTLESLTTVRGQQPARTWLCPYAPGTYAWWQVVTLSLTQPGQHLVVVEPDQLDDWPALAAEHGVDAASGTPTFWRRALHRDPDGLARVPLRQLTLGGEPVDQTILDRLREVFPAARISWIYASSEVGAAIVVHDGQAGFPADWLDREVAGRPTIGVRDGELVITSPYHGAGLDGPVRTGDRAQLVGDRVLITGRLDADEINVGGSKVSAGLVRDVLTAHPQVAWARVTGRRAPLLGHMVVAEVVPTGGVADPRPVPAEAMVDEATLVRWCADQLPEYAVPRRIRVLTEIPVKETLKSDV
;
A
#
# COMPACT_ATOMS: atom_id res chain seq x y z
N MET A 1 44.36 -2.80 -31.12
CA MET A 1 43.65 -4.04 -30.80
C MET A 1 42.50 -3.63 -29.86
N SER A 2 41.34 -3.48 -30.43
CA SER A 2 40.10 -3.17 -29.66
C SER A 2 39.62 -4.47 -28.99
N VAL A 3 39.58 -4.48 -27.67
CA VAL A 3 38.99 -5.60 -26.91
C VAL A 3 37.50 -5.50 -27.09
N GLU A 4 36.92 -6.34 -27.95
CA GLU A 4 35.49 -6.58 -27.99
C GLU A 4 35.05 -7.16 -26.63
N THR A 5 34.36 -6.37 -25.82
CA THR A 5 33.70 -6.86 -24.62
C THR A 5 32.53 -7.74 -25.09
N VAL A 6 32.72 -9.05 -24.94
CA VAL A 6 31.62 -10.03 -25.09
C VAL A 6 30.47 -9.62 -24.15
N PRO A 7 29.24 -9.44 -24.65
CA PRO A 7 28.11 -9.13 -23.77
C PRO A 7 27.98 -10.25 -22.74
N GLN A 8 28.16 -9.91 -21.48
CA GLN A 8 27.93 -10.84 -20.38
C GLN A 8 26.45 -11.29 -20.44
N ALA A 9 26.22 -12.61 -20.48
CA ALA A 9 24.85 -13.14 -20.47
C ALA A 9 24.08 -12.56 -19.29
N PRO A 10 22.80 -12.20 -19.48
CA PRO A 10 22.01 -11.57 -18.43
C PRO A 10 21.96 -12.49 -17.20
N VAL A 11 22.41 -11.96 -16.05
CA VAL A 11 22.36 -12.70 -14.79
C VAL A 11 20.89 -12.76 -14.36
N HIS A 12 20.30 -13.94 -14.48
CA HIS A 12 18.93 -14.13 -14.03
C HIS A 12 18.86 -13.99 -12.51
N PRO A 13 17.86 -13.25 -11.97
CA PRO A 13 17.62 -13.17 -10.54
C PRO A 13 17.38 -14.55 -9.92
N ALA A 14 17.72 -14.73 -8.65
CA ALA A 14 17.62 -16.04 -7.98
C ALA A 14 16.19 -16.61 -7.93
N GLY A 15 15.16 -15.76 -8.04
CA GLY A 15 13.75 -16.13 -8.13
C GLY A 15 13.26 -16.37 -9.55
N ALA A 16 14.11 -16.43 -10.57
CA ALA A 16 13.70 -16.52 -11.99
C ALA A 16 12.78 -17.72 -12.32
N ASP A 17 12.89 -18.80 -11.56
CA ASP A 17 12.07 -20.01 -11.71
C ASP A 17 10.78 -19.99 -10.84
N ASN A 18 10.56 -18.94 -10.06
CA ASN A 18 9.31 -18.81 -9.31
C ASN A 18 8.12 -18.67 -10.27
N ARG A 19 7.03 -19.34 -9.89
CA ARG A 19 5.76 -19.20 -10.60
C ARG A 19 5.20 -17.81 -10.40
N VAL A 20 4.70 -17.25 -11.49
CA VAL A 20 4.01 -15.96 -11.52
C VAL A 20 2.68 -16.16 -12.23
N VAL A 21 1.58 -15.77 -11.61
CA VAL A 21 0.24 -15.80 -12.23
C VAL A 21 -0.16 -14.38 -12.59
N VAL A 22 -0.42 -14.14 -13.85
CA VAL A 22 -0.85 -12.85 -14.40
C VAL A 22 -1.96 -13.10 -15.40
N ASP A 23 -3.03 -12.35 -15.38
CA ASP A 23 -4.23 -12.54 -16.19
C ASP A 23 -4.77 -13.98 -16.07
N GLY A 24 -4.73 -14.56 -14.85
CA GLY A 24 -5.10 -15.95 -14.59
C GLY A 24 -4.17 -17.00 -15.21
N THR A 25 -3.09 -16.59 -15.90
CA THR A 25 -2.18 -17.50 -16.60
C THR A 25 -0.91 -17.75 -15.76
N PRO A 26 -0.64 -19.01 -15.36
CA PRO A 26 0.60 -19.36 -14.69
C PRO A 26 1.77 -19.40 -15.67
N LEU A 27 2.87 -18.75 -15.30
CA LEU A 27 4.15 -18.72 -16.00
C LEU A 27 5.29 -18.57 -14.99
N THR A 28 6.53 -18.51 -15.44
CA THR A 28 7.66 -18.15 -14.58
C THR A 28 8.17 -16.75 -14.93
N TRP A 29 9.05 -16.19 -14.09
CA TRP A 29 9.72 -14.93 -14.44
C TRP A 29 10.48 -15.02 -15.78
N ARG A 30 10.97 -16.20 -16.16
CA ARG A 30 11.68 -16.42 -17.44
C ARG A 30 10.75 -16.29 -18.65
N ASP A 31 9.47 -16.64 -18.49
CA ASP A 31 8.49 -16.67 -19.57
C ASP A 31 7.87 -15.29 -19.86
N LEU A 32 8.16 -14.29 -19.02
CA LEU A 32 7.72 -12.91 -19.26
C LEU A 32 8.35 -12.35 -20.55
N PRO A 33 7.68 -11.41 -21.24
CA PRO A 33 8.22 -10.81 -22.46
C PRO A 33 9.59 -10.17 -22.22
N GLU A 34 10.51 -10.37 -23.16
CA GLU A 34 11.75 -9.59 -23.17
C GLU A 34 11.45 -8.17 -23.65
N LEU A 35 12.03 -7.20 -22.94
CA LEU A 35 11.83 -5.79 -23.26
C LEU A 35 13.18 -5.18 -23.68
N ILE A 36 13.10 -4.26 -24.64
CA ILE A 36 14.16 -3.32 -24.96
C ILE A 36 13.67 -1.96 -24.46
N LEU A 37 14.29 -1.47 -23.38
CA LEU A 37 13.89 -0.20 -22.79
C LEU A 37 14.91 0.88 -23.11
N PRO A 38 14.46 2.12 -23.34
CA PRO A 38 15.37 3.26 -23.46
C PRO A 38 16.05 3.54 -22.11
N GLU A 39 17.06 4.39 -22.10
CA GLU A 39 17.72 4.86 -20.87
C GLU A 39 17.80 6.39 -20.85
N PRO A 40 17.32 7.05 -19.80
CA PRO A 40 16.47 6.52 -18.71
C PRO A 40 15.02 6.26 -19.16
N ALA A 41 14.39 5.19 -18.66
CA ALA A 41 13.04 4.78 -19.03
C ALA A 41 11.99 5.24 -18.01
N ALA A 42 10.90 5.85 -18.49
CA ALA A 42 9.64 5.98 -17.75
C ALA A 42 8.61 5.07 -18.42
N VAL A 43 8.36 3.91 -17.83
CA VAL A 43 7.50 2.87 -18.37
C VAL A 43 6.11 2.98 -17.74
N LEU A 44 5.12 3.29 -18.57
CA LEU A 44 3.71 3.37 -18.21
C LEU A 44 3.00 2.11 -18.73
N VAL A 45 2.44 1.32 -17.83
CA VAL A 45 1.88 0.00 -18.19
C VAL A 45 0.36 -0.01 -18.13
N HIS A 46 -0.24 -0.83 -19.00
CA HIS A 46 -1.67 -1.12 -19.03
C HIS A 46 -2.00 -2.53 -18.52
N SER A 47 -0.99 -3.35 -18.20
CA SER A 47 -1.17 -4.66 -17.57
C SER A 47 -0.01 -5.01 -16.67
N ALA A 48 -0.26 -5.86 -15.66
CA ALA A 48 0.75 -6.34 -14.74
C ALA A 48 1.85 -7.18 -15.44
N ARG A 49 1.54 -7.86 -16.53
CA ARG A 49 2.50 -8.65 -17.31
C ARG A 49 3.69 -7.80 -17.77
N TYR A 50 3.42 -6.62 -18.32
CA TYR A 50 4.48 -5.69 -18.76
C TYR A 50 5.18 -5.00 -17.58
N ALA A 51 4.48 -4.77 -16.47
CA ALA A 51 5.10 -4.27 -15.26
C ALA A 51 6.16 -5.23 -14.70
N LEU A 52 5.81 -6.52 -14.61
CA LEU A 52 6.75 -7.55 -14.16
C LEU A 52 7.89 -7.75 -15.16
N ALA A 53 7.64 -7.68 -16.47
CA ALA A 53 8.68 -7.72 -17.47
C ALA A 53 9.67 -6.55 -17.34
N ALA A 54 9.19 -5.34 -17.08
CA ALA A 54 10.03 -4.16 -16.82
C ALA A 54 10.87 -4.31 -15.53
N ALA A 55 10.27 -4.85 -14.46
CA ALA A 55 11.00 -5.14 -13.22
C ALA A 55 12.10 -6.18 -13.43
N ARG A 56 11.82 -7.27 -14.17
CA ARG A 56 12.82 -8.27 -14.55
C ARG A 56 13.93 -7.66 -15.40
N HIS A 57 13.58 -6.83 -16.39
CA HIS A 57 14.56 -6.12 -17.23
C HIS A 57 15.49 -5.25 -16.39
N HIS A 58 14.93 -4.44 -15.48
CA HIS A 58 15.75 -3.63 -14.56
C HIS A 58 16.70 -4.49 -13.72
N ALA A 59 16.21 -5.60 -13.15
CA ALA A 59 17.02 -6.50 -12.33
C ALA A 59 18.18 -7.15 -13.11
N ALA A 60 17.97 -7.44 -14.41
CA ALA A 60 18.97 -8.04 -15.27
C ALA A 60 20.00 -7.04 -15.81
N HIS A 61 19.58 -5.82 -16.12
CA HIS A 61 20.38 -4.85 -16.86
C HIS A 61 20.77 -3.60 -16.07
N GLY A 62 20.11 -3.33 -14.93
CA GLY A 62 20.33 -2.11 -14.15
C GLY A 62 19.84 -0.83 -14.86
N THR A 63 18.94 -0.93 -15.82
CA THR A 63 18.33 0.22 -16.52
C THR A 63 17.70 1.18 -15.53
N GLU A 64 17.97 2.48 -15.63
CA GLU A 64 17.24 3.47 -14.83
C GLU A 64 15.77 3.44 -15.19
N LEU A 65 14.90 3.14 -14.21
CA LEU A 65 13.50 2.84 -14.44
C LEU A 65 12.57 3.64 -13.50
N LEU A 66 11.63 4.37 -14.09
CA LEU A 66 10.41 4.78 -13.43
C LEU A 66 9.29 3.88 -13.96
N LEU A 67 8.58 3.20 -13.07
CA LEU A 67 7.46 2.31 -13.42
C LEU A 67 6.17 2.81 -12.79
N SER A 68 5.10 2.89 -13.57
CA SER A 68 3.76 3.23 -13.08
C SER A 68 2.67 2.65 -13.99
N THR A 69 1.43 2.54 -13.49
CA THR A 69 0.28 2.37 -14.38
C THR A 69 0.03 3.64 -15.18
N ALA A 70 -0.44 3.51 -16.41
CA ALA A 70 -0.72 4.65 -17.29
C ALA A 70 -1.81 5.57 -16.74
N SER A 71 -2.79 5.02 -16.01
CA SER A 71 -3.88 5.73 -15.35
C SER A 71 -3.42 6.72 -14.26
N ARG A 72 -2.26 6.47 -13.62
CA ARG A 72 -1.71 7.33 -12.55
C ARG A 72 -0.85 8.48 -13.05
N VAL A 73 -0.56 8.54 -14.33
CA VAL A 73 0.33 9.54 -14.93
C VAL A 73 -0.45 10.35 -15.96
N ASP A 74 -0.87 11.55 -15.57
CA ASP A 74 -1.56 12.47 -16.45
C ASP A 74 -0.62 13.13 -17.48
N ALA A 75 -1.18 13.95 -18.38
CA ALA A 75 -0.42 14.62 -19.44
C ALA A 75 0.67 15.53 -18.87
N ALA A 76 0.37 16.29 -17.80
CA ALA A 76 1.33 17.22 -17.19
C ALA A 76 2.51 16.48 -16.56
N MET A 77 2.26 15.31 -15.94
CA MET A 77 3.32 14.45 -15.39
C MET A 77 4.16 13.82 -16.51
N ARG A 78 3.54 13.42 -17.64
CA ARG A 78 4.29 12.90 -18.79
C ARG A 78 5.24 13.94 -19.37
N ASP A 79 4.78 15.19 -19.44
CA ASP A 79 5.63 16.30 -19.89
C ASP A 79 6.77 16.57 -18.90
N ASP A 80 6.50 16.61 -17.60
CA ASP A 80 7.53 16.72 -16.55
C ASP A 80 8.58 15.60 -16.62
N LEU A 81 8.16 14.36 -16.89
CA LEU A 81 9.08 13.25 -17.10
C LEU A 81 9.98 13.46 -18.32
N ARG A 82 9.42 13.90 -19.46
CA ARG A 82 10.21 14.21 -20.68
C ARG A 82 11.17 15.38 -20.44
N ASP A 83 10.70 16.45 -19.81
CA ASP A 83 11.50 17.65 -19.49
C ASP A 83 12.66 17.31 -18.54
N THR A 84 12.47 16.33 -17.68
CA THR A 84 13.53 15.81 -16.79
C THR A 84 14.38 14.70 -17.41
N GLY A 85 14.23 14.49 -18.73
CA GLY A 85 15.11 13.66 -19.55
C GLY A 85 14.76 12.18 -19.64
N PHE A 86 13.60 11.76 -19.12
CA PHE A 86 13.11 10.40 -19.32
C PHE A 86 12.52 10.19 -20.71
N VAL A 87 12.72 9.00 -21.25
CA VAL A 87 11.94 8.53 -22.40
C VAL A 87 10.70 7.85 -21.87
N VAL A 88 9.54 8.47 -22.13
CA VAL A 88 8.24 7.94 -21.71
C VAL A 88 7.77 6.89 -22.71
N THR A 89 7.57 5.66 -22.26
CA THR A 89 7.14 4.52 -23.09
C THR A 89 5.89 3.89 -22.48
N GLU A 90 4.87 3.65 -23.28
CA GLU A 90 3.67 2.93 -22.87
C GLU A 90 3.73 1.48 -23.35
N LEU A 91 3.44 0.53 -22.43
CA LEU A 91 3.45 -0.91 -22.75
C LEU A 91 2.08 -1.54 -22.45
N GLY A 92 1.63 -2.41 -23.39
CA GLY A 92 0.36 -3.11 -23.27
C GLY A 92 -0.85 -2.36 -23.84
N ALA A 93 -0.67 -1.14 -24.35
CA ALA A 93 -1.64 -0.51 -25.23
C ALA A 93 -1.49 -1.08 -26.65
N GLN A 94 -2.55 -1.03 -27.47
CA GLN A 94 -2.42 -1.30 -28.91
C GLN A 94 -1.62 -0.16 -29.55
N THR A 95 -0.32 -0.13 -29.36
CA THR A 95 0.56 0.91 -29.90
C THR A 95 1.45 0.33 -30.98
N THR A 96 1.39 0.97 -32.12
CA THR A 96 2.37 0.88 -33.20
C THR A 96 3.74 1.30 -32.65
N GLY A 97 4.75 0.44 -32.82
CA GLY A 97 6.08 0.61 -32.28
C GLY A 97 6.67 2.00 -32.56
N GLU A 98 6.80 2.81 -31.53
CA GLU A 98 7.64 4.00 -31.57
C GLU A 98 9.12 3.58 -31.49
N ALA A 99 9.92 4.25 -32.30
CA ALA A 99 11.37 4.03 -32.30
C ALA A 99 11.93 4.32 -30.90
N VAL A 100 12.82 3.43 -30.43
CA VAL A 100 13.55 3.61 -29.17
C VAL A 100 14.38 4.90 -29.30
N THR A 101 13.92 5.97 -28.65
CA THR A 101 14.66 7.23 -28.54
C THR A 101 15.55 7.18 -27.32
N THR A 102 16.74 7.79 -27.40
CA THR A 102 17.61 7.95 -26.23
C THR A 102 17.16 9.16 -25.42
N GLY A 103 17.24 9.07 -24.09
CA GLY A 103 16.98 10.19 -23.21
C GLY A 103 17.94 11.36 -23.42
N THR A 104 17.55 12.53 -22.95
CA THR A 104 18.33 13.77 -23.10
C THR A 104 19.42 13.95 -22.04
N ARG A 105 19.47 13.06 -21.04
CA ARG A 105 20.49 13.07 -19.98
C ARG A 105 21.13 11.69 -19.80
N THR A 106 22.25 11.65 -19.09
CA THR A 106 22.89 10.41 -18.69
C THR A 106 22.02 9.67 -17.67
N ALA A 107 21.82 8.37 -17.89
CA ALA A 107 21.05 7.53 -17.00
C ALA A 107 21.81 7.20 -15.69
N GLU A 108 21.09 7.13 -14.59
CA GLU A 108 21.59 6.65 -13.29
C GLU A 108 21.38 5.13 -13.19
N ARG A 109 22.37 4.35 -13.62
CA ARG A 109 22.25 2.88 -13.61
C ARG A 109 21.91 2.33 -12.23
N GLY A 110 20.98 1.35 -12.19
CA GLY A 110 20.48 0.71 -10.97
C GLY A 110 19.46 1.56 -10.21
N ARG A 111 19.06 2.73 -10.74
CA ARG A 111 18.08 3.60 -10.11
C ARG A 111 16.66 3.18 -10.46
N LEU A 112 15.81 3.07 -9.43
CA LEU A 112 14.38 2.90 -9.51
C LEU A 112 13.68 4.15 -8.96
N TRP A 113 12.72 4.68 -9.70
CA TRP A 113 11.96 5.85 -9.28
C TRP A 113 10.51 5.47 -8.97
N LEU A 114 10.06 5.86 -7.79
CA LEU A 114 8.69 5.68 -7.33
C LEU A 114 7.96 7.02 -7.36
N LEU A 115 6.71 7.00 -7.85
CA LEU A 115 5.81 8.15 -7.76
C LEU A 115 5.01 8.06 -6.46
N THR A 116 5.14 9.09 -5.62
CA THR A 116 4.40 9.19 -4.36
C THR A 116 3.37 10.31 -4.43
N SER A 117 2.24 10.16 -3.71
CA SER A 117 1.27 11.24 -3.57
C SER A 117 1.90 12.36 -2.74
N GLY A 118 2.36 13.43 -3.39
CA GLY A 118 2.88 14.59 -2.69
C GLY A 118 1.79 15.31 -1.87
N SER A 119 2.14 15.84 -0.70
CA SER A 119 1.25 16.68 0.13
C SER A 119 0.74 17.95 -0.60
N THR A 120 1.42 18.34 -1.67
CA THR A 120 1.06 19.49 -2.53
C THR A 120 0.15 19.13 -3.71
N GLY A 121 -0.35 17.88 -3.77
CA GLY A 121 -1.19 17.39 -4.87
C GLY A 121 -0.43 16.96 -6.13
N ARG A 122 0.87 17.29 -6.24
CA ARG A 122 1.72 16.79 -7.34
C ARG A 122 2.53 15.59 -6.88
N PRO A 123 2.57 14.49 -7.65
CA PRO A 123 3.40 13.34 -7.32
C PRO A 123 4.88 13.73 -7.22
N LYS A 124 5.54 13.24 -6.17
CA LYS A 124 6.99 13.37 -6.01
C LYS A 124 7.68 12.10 -6.50
N ARG A 125 8.90 12.25 -7.01
CA ARG A 125 9.76 11.12 -7.38
C ARG A 125 10.70 10.82 -6.23
N VAL A 126 10.70 9.56 -5.76
CA VAL A 126 11.64 9.07 -4.75
C VAL A 126 12.51 8.00 -5.38
N GLY A 127 13.83 8.21 -5.35
CA GLY A 127 14.80 7.30 -5.95
C GLY A 127 15.16 6.16 -4.99
N HIS A 128 15.20 4.95 -5.52
CA HIS A 128 15.61 3.72 -4.84
C HIS A 128 16.60 2.90 -5.67
N THR A 129 17.05 1.80 -5.12
CA THR A 129 17.72 0.71 -5.83
C THR A 129 16.96 -0.59 -5.59
N LEU A 130 17.19 -1.61 -6.38
CA LEU A 130 16.62 -2.93 -6.14
C LEU A 130 16.95 -3.43 -4.73
N GLU A 131 18.17 -3.16 -4.25
CA GLU A 131 18.61 -3.53 -2.91
C GLU A 131 17.81 -2.82 -1.81
N SER A 132 17.58 -1.50 -1.91
CA SER A 132 16.81 -0.75 -0.91
C SER A 132 15.32 -1.13 -0.89
N LEU A 133 14.79 -1.63 -2.02
CA LEU A 133 13.43 -2.15 -2.12
C LEU A 133 13.30 -3.62 -1.70
N THR A 134 14.40 -4.38 -1.62
CA THR A 134 14.40 -5.78 -1.16
C THR A 134 14.59 -5.81 0.36
N THR A 135 13.51 -5.58 1.11
CA THR A 135 13.57 -5.46 2.57
C THR A 135 13.55 -6.80 3.30
N VAL A 136 13.00 -7.85 2.68
CA VAL A 136 13.01 -9.21 3.25
C VAL A 136 14.31 -9.90 2.85
N ARG A 137 15.15 -10.16 3.85
CA ARG A 137 16.48 -10.77 3.66
C ARG A 137 16.55 -12.15 4.30
N GLY A 138 17.49 -12.97 3.85
CA GLY A 138 17.70 -14.34 4.31
C GLY A 138 16.66 -15.32 3.78
N GLN A 139 16.87 -16.60 4.07
CA GLN A 139 16.00 -17.68 3.60
C GLN A 139 14.62 -17.59 4.24
N GLN A 140 13.59 -17.55 3.40
CA GLN A 140 12.19 -17.52 3.81
C GLN A 140 11.53 -18.88 3.53
N PRO A 141 10.51 -19.29 4.31
CA PRO A 141 9.66 -20.40 3.94
C PRO A 141 9.04 -20.17 2.56
N ALA A 142 8.94 -21.21 1.73
CA ALA A 142 8.28 -21.11 0.45
C ALA A 142 6.82 -20.64 0.62
N ARG A 143 6.39 -19.69 -0.22
CA ARG A 143 5.05 -19.09 -0.20
C ARG A 143 4.56 -18.79 -1.61
N THR A 144 3.23 -18.74 -1.73
CA THR A 144 2.55 -18.15 -2.87
C THR A 144 1.89 -16.85 -2.42
N TRP A 145 2.45 -15.72 -2.83
CA TRP A 145 2.03 -14.38 -2.43
C TRP A 145 0.98 -13.81 -3.35
N LEU A 146 -0.09 -13.26 -2.78
CA LEU A 146 -1.01 -12.39 -3.49
C LEU A 146 -0.44 -10.95 -3.53
N CYS A 147 -0.45 -10.33 -4.70
CA CYS A 147 -0.08 -8.94 -4.90
C CYS A 147 -1.22 -8.14 -5.54
N PRO A 148 -2.01 -7.42 -4.75
CA PRO A 148 -3.12 -6.62 -5.27
C PRO A 148 -2.73 -5.16 -5.57
N TYR A 149 -1.47 -4.81 -5.37
CA TYR A 149 -1.00 -3.43 -5.48
C TYR A 149 -0.79 -2.99 -6.92
N ALA A 150 -1.08 -1.71 -7.19
CA ALA A 150 -0.79 -1.10 -8.47
C ALA A 150 0.71 -1.10 -8.78
N PRO A 151 1.12 -1.46 -10.01
CA PRO A 151 2.50 -1.46 -10.46
C PRO A 151 3.26 -0.16 -10.16
N GLY A 152 4.50 -0.31 -9.72
CA GLY A 152 5.41 0.81 -9.43
C GLY A 152 5.19 1.48 -8.07
N THR A 153 4.19 1.08 -7.28
CA THR A 153 4.06 1.55 -5.90
C THR A 153 5.09 0.89 -4.99
N TYR A 154 5.42 1.52 -3.86
CA TYR A 154 6.36 0.95 -2.89
C TYR A 154 5.93 -0.45 -2.45
N ALA A 155 4.66 -0.63 -2.09
CA ALA A 155 4.13 -1.92 -1.64
C ALA A 155 4.17 -3.00 -2.73
N TRP A 156 3.93 -2.62 -4.00
CA TRP A 156 4.09 -3.53 -5.14
C TRP A 156 5.53 -4.02 -5.25
N TRP A 157 6.50 -3.11 -5.18
CA TRP A 157 7.91 -3.46 -5.24
C TRP A 157 8.32 -4.41 -4.11
N GLN A 158 7.76 -4.28 -2.90
CA GLN A 158 8.07 -5.18 -1.78
C GLN A 158 7.72 -6.63 -2.09
N VAL A 159 6.55 -6.88 -2.68
CA VAL A 159 6.10 -8.24 -3.01
C VAL A 159 6.83 -8.76 -4.25
N VAL A 160 7.01 -7.91 -5.25
CA VAL A 160 7.68 -8.24 -6.51
C VAL A 160 9.15 -8.55 -6.31
N THR A 161 9.88 -7.73 -5.56
CA THR A 161 11.31 -7.99 -5.30
C THR A 161 11.52 -9.27 -4.51
N LEU A 162 10.63 -9.58 -3.57
CA LEU A 162 10.66 -10.85 -2.83
C LEU A 162 10.57 -12.04 -3.79
N SER A 163 9.59 -12.04 -4.70
CA SER A 163 9.43 -13.11 -5.69
C SER A 163 10.58 -13.15 -6.70
N LEU A 164 11.06 -12.00 -7.15
CA LEU A 164 12.10 -11.91 -8.16
C LEU A 164 13.49 -12.35 -7.63
N THR A 165 13.77 -12.10 -6.34
CA THR A 165 15.11 -12.29 -5.78
C THR A 165 15.27 -13.52 -4.90
N GLN A 166 14.16 -14.16 -4.45
CA GLN A 166 14.23 -15.29 -3.53
C GLN A 166 13.53 -16.53 -4.10
N PRO A 167 14.20 -17.69 -4.16
CA PRO A 167 13.60 -18.94 -4.60
C PRO A 167 12.43 -19.36 -3.70
N GLY A 168 11.40 -19.98 -4.30
CA GLY A 168 10.23 -20.48 -3.60
C GLY A 168 9.21 -19.41 -3.19
N GLN A 169 9.40 -18.15 -3.64
CA GLN A 169 8.45 -17.07 -3.41
C GLN A 169 7.63 -16.84 -4.70
N HIS A 170 6.56 -17.62 -4.85
CA HIS A 170 5.67 -17.50 -6.00
C HIS A 170 4.79 -16.25 -5.90
N LEU A 171 4.23 -15.80 -7.01
CA LEU A 171 3.46 -14.57 -7.10
C LEU A 171 2.14 -14.79 -7.84
N VAL A 172 1.06 -14.29 -7.29
CA VAL A 172 -0.25 -14.16 -7.96
C VAL A 172 -0.62 -12.69 -7.96
N VAL A 173 -0.72 -12.10 -9.14
CA VAL A 173 -1.09 -10.69 -9.30
C VAL A 173 -2.59 -10.59 -9.43
N VAL A 174 -3.19 -9.64 -8.74
CA VAL A 174 -4.61 -9.29 -8.85
C VAL A 174 -4.72 -8.06 -9.73
N GLU A 175 -5.39 -8.20 -10.86
CA GLU A 175 -5.70 -7.07 -11.73
C GLU A 175 -6.88 -6.25 -11.16
N PRO A 176 -7.05 -4.97 -11.55
CA PRO A 176 -8.08 -4.10 -10.98
C PRO A 176 -9.50 -4.65 -11.07
N ASP A 177 -9.83 -5.35 -12.16
CA ASP A 177 -11.13 -5.98 -12.38
C ASP A 177 -11.35 -7.27 -11.57
N GLN A 178 -10.26 -7.86 -11.03
CA GLN A 178 -10.29 -9.06 -10.18
C GLN A 178 -10.35 -8.73 -8.68
N LEU A 179 -10.29 -7.45 -8.30
CA LEU A 179 -10.24 -7.04 -6.88
C LEU A 179 -11.44 -7.46 -6.04
N ASP A 180 -12.54 -7.77 -6.66
CA ASP A 180 -13.75 -8.23 -5.97
C ASP A 180 -13.77 -9.74 -5.78
N ASP A 181 -13.15 -10.47 -6.69
CA ASP A 181 -13.18 -11.94 -6.76
C ASP A 181 -11.82 -12.56 -6.37
N TRP A 182 -10.89 -11.77 -5.85
CA TRP A 182 -9.55 -12.24 -5.50
C TRP A 182 -9.52 -13.45 -4.55
N PRO A 183 -10.48 -13.68 -3.61
CA PRO A 183 -10.46 -14.90 -2.79
C PRO A 183 -10.58 -16.17 -3.62
N ALA A 184 -11.40 -16.16 -4.68
CA ALA A 184 -11.52 -17.30 -5.61
C ALA A 184 -10.21 -17.52 -6.39
N LEU A 185 -9.63 -16.46 -6.95
CA LEU A 185 -8.33 -16.49 -7.63
C LEU A 185 -7.22 -17.01 -6.68
N ALA A 186 -7.22 -16.55 -5.44
CA ALA A 186 -6.26 -16.97 -4.44
C ALA A 186 -6.37 -18.48 -4.11
N ALA A 187 -7.59 -18.98 -3.96
CA ALA A 187 -7.84 -20.40 -3.69
C ALA A 187 -7.43 -21.27 -4.88
N GLU A 188 -7.75 -20.86 -6.11
CA GLU A 188 -7.40 -21.57 -7.35
C GLU A 188 -5.89 -21.73 -7.50
N HIS A 189 -5.12 -20.70 -7.18
CA HIS A 189 -3.68 -20.70 -7.37
C HIS A 189 -2.86 -21.05 -6.10
N GLY A 190 -3.54 -21.47 -5.03
CA GLY A 190 -2.89 -21.95 -3.80
C GLY A 190 -2.13 -20.84 -3.06
N VAL A 191 -2.70 -19.63 -3.03
CA VAL A 191 -2.15 -18.52 -2.25
C VAL A 191 -2.18 -18.85 -0.77
N ASP A 192 -1.03 -18.72 -0.11
CA ASP A 192 -0.89 -18.93 1.34
C ASP A 192 -0.28 -17.71 2.07
N ALA A 193 0.04 -16.65 1.30
CA ALA A 193 0.49 -15.38 1.85
C ALA A 193 -0.13 -14.20 1.07
N ALA A 194 -0.56 -13.17 1.76
CA ALA A 194 -1.13 -12.00 1.12
C ALA A 194 -0.71 -10.70 1.83
N SER A 195 -0.48 -9.67 1.02
CA SER A 195 -0.20 -8.33 1.51
C SER A 195 -1.27 -7.38 0.98
N GLY A 196 -1.84 -6.55 1.85
CA GLY A 196 -2.89 -5.60 1.50
C GLY A 196 -2.94 -4.41 2.45
N THR A 197 -3.69 -3.37 2.08
CA THR A 197 -3.99 -2.28 3.01
C THR A 197 -5.10 -2.70 3.99
N PRO A 198 -5.26 -2.05 5.14
CA PRO A 198 -6.44 -2.23 5.98
C PRO A 198 -7.76 -2.14 5.22
N THR A 199 -7.86 -1.18 4.29
CA THR A 199 -9.06 -1.04 3.43
C THR A 199 -9.28 -2.24 2.52
N PHE A 200 -8.22 -2.79 1.91
CA PHE A 200 -8.31 -4.03 1.12
C PHE A 200 -8.86 -5.20 1.93
N TRP A 201 -8.33 -5.41 3.14
CA TRP A 201 -8.79 -6.49 4.03
C TRP A 201 -10.23 -6.27 4.51
N ARG A 202 -10.60 -5.03 4.89
CA ARG A 202 -11.98 -4.70 5.26
C ARG A 202 -12.96 -4.97 4.14
N ARG A 203 -12.59 -4.62 2.89
CA ARG A 203 -13.42 -4.88 1.72
C ARG A 203 -13.66 -6.37 1.53
N ALA A 204 -12.62 -7.20 1.63
CA ALA A 204 -12.75 -8.65 1.50
C ALA A 204 -13.65 -9.26 2.60
N LEU A 205 -13.43 -8.86 3.86
CA LEU A 205 -14.25 -9.27 4.99
C LEU A 205 -15.72 -8.85 4.87
N HIS A 206 -15.98 -7.71 4.23
CA HIS A 206 -17.32 -7.19 4.04
C HIS A 206 -18.04 -7.87 2.86
N ARG A 207 -17.32 -8.10 1.75
CA ARG A 207 -17.90 -8.54 0.49
C ARG A 207 -18.12 -10.04 0.40
N ASP A 208 -17.14 -10.83 0.78
CA ASP A 208 -17.17 -12.30 0.73
C ASP A 208 -16.40 -12.92 1.90
N PRO A 209 -16.94 -12.86 3.13
CA PRO A 209 -16.26 -13.42 4.30
C PRO A 209 -16.09 -14.94 4.19
N ASP A 210 -17.04 -15.65 3.57
CA ASP A 210 -17.00 -17.10 3.41
C ASP A 210 -15.95 -17.52 2.35
N GLY A 211 -15.86 -16.78 1.25
CA GLY A 211 -14.83 -16.97 0.24
C GLY A 211 -13.44 -16.70 0.80
N LEU A 212 -13.31 -15.62 1.54
CA LEU A 212 -12.07 -15.25 2.22
C LEU A 212 -11.62 -16.34 3.19
N ALA A 213 -12.52 -16.88 4.00
CA ALA A 213 -12.21 -17.94 4.98
C ALA A 213 -11.74 -19.26 4.33
N ARG A 214 -12.05 -19.50 3.07
CA ARG A 214 -11.57 -20.67 2.31
C ARG A 214 -10.15 -20.54 1.78
N VAL A 215 -9.58 -19.33 1.74
CA VAL A 215 -8.19 -19.14 1.30
C VAL A 215 -7.25 -19.61 2.41
N PRO A 216 -6.30 -20.55 2.15
CA PRO A 216 -5.47 -21.16 3.19
C PRO A 216 -4.32 -20.25 3.61
N LEU A 217 -4.61 -19.01 4.01
CA LEU A 217 -3.59 -18.03 4.38
C LEU A 217 -2.84 -18.43 5.65
N ARG A 218 -1.53 -18.41 5.58
CA ARG A 218 -0.58 -18.61 6.67
C ARG A 218 0.15 -17.33 7.06
N GLN A 219 0.18 -16.35 6.15
CA GLN A 219 0.81 -15.06 6.37
C GLN A 219 -0.09 -13.95 5.79
N LEU A 220 -0.48 -13.02 6.66
CA LEU A 220 -1.18 -11.79 6.27
C LEU A 220 -0.31 -10.60 6.65
N THR A 221 -0.25 -9.63 5.74
CA THR A 221 0.47 -8.38 5.99
C THR A 221 -0.44 -7.20 5.71
N LEU A 222 -0.50 -6.26 6.66
CA LEU A 222 -1.23 -5.01 6.53
C LEU A 222 -0.26 -3.84 6.48
N GLY A 223 -0.46 -2.89 5.57
CA GLY A 223 0.39 -1.71 5.49
C GLY A 223 -0.19 -0.62 4.61
N GLY A 224 0.46 0.56 4.64
CA GLY A 224 0.09 1.69 3.79
C GLY A 224 -1.04 2.59 4.31
N GLU A 225 -1.76 2.16 5.34
CA GLU A 225 -2.76 2.93 6.09
C GLU A 225 -2.61 2.63 7.59
N PRO A 226 -3.14 3.46 8.51
CA PRO A 226 -3.17 3.14 9.93
C PRO A 226 -3.91 1.82 10.19
N VAL A 227 -3.32 0.98 11.03
CA VAL A 227 -3.87 -0.33 11.42
C VAL A 227 -4.44 -0.21 12.83
N ASP A 228 -5.74 -0.38 12.97
CA ASP A 228 -6.44 -0.43 14.25
C ASP A 228 -6.64 -1.87 14.76
N GLN A 229 -7.01 -2.00 16.03
CA GLN A 229 -7.20 -3.30 16.66
C GLN A 229 -8.36 -4.10 16.05
N THR A 230 -9.42 -3.42 15.66
CA THR A 230 -10.63 -4.07 15.13
C THR A 230 -10.34 -4.92 13.89
N ILE A 231 -9.54 -4.40 12.94
CA ILE A 231 -9.19 -5.17 11.73
C ILE A 231 -8.30 -6.36 12.08
N LEU A 232 -7.37 -6.21 13.03
CA LEU A 232 -6.49 -7.29 13.47
C LEU A 232 -7.30 -8.42 14.13
N ASP A 233 -8.25 -8.07 14.98
CA ASP A 233 -9.11 -9.04 15.67
C ASP A 233 -9.99 -9.80 14.68
N ARG A 234 -10.65 -9.10 13.76
CA ARG A 234 -11.46 -9.73 12.70
C ARG A 234 -10.66 -10.68 11.83
N LEU A 235 -9.44 -10.29 11.43
CA LEU A 235 -8.58 -11.18 10.66
C LEU A 235 -8.10 -12.37 11.48
N ARG A 236 -7.89 -12.20 12.78
CA ARG A 236 -7.55 -13.31 13.70
C ARG A 236 -8.70 -14.31 13.86
N GLU A 237 -9.93 -13.82 13.88
CA GLU A 237 -11.12 -14.68 13.92
C GLU A 237 -11.22 -15.57 12.67
N VAL A 238 -10.98 -14.98 11.47
CA VAL A 238 -11.05 -15.72 10.19
C VAL A 238 -9.82 -16.63 10.01
N PHE A 239 -8.64 -16.18 10.43
CA PHE A 239 -7.36 -16.88 10.22
C PHE A 239 -6.61 -17.11 11.54
N PRO A 240 -7.14 -17.94 12.46
CA PRO A 240 -6.58 -18.11 13.81
C PRO A 240 -5.14 -18.67 13.82
N ALA A 241 -4.77 -19.45 12.81
CA ALA A 241 -3.45 -20.06 12.68
C ALA A 241 -2.45 -19.23 11.84
N ALA A 242 -2.90 -18.13 11.22
CA ALA A 242 -2.04 -17.34 10.39
C ALA A 242 -1.18 -16.35 11.19
N ARG A 243 0.01 -16.07 10.68
CA ARG A 243 0.82 -14.96 11.16
C ARG A 243 0.28 -13.65 10.57
N ILE A 244 -0.30 -12.81 11.41
CA ILE A 244 -0.78 -11.49 11.03
C ILE A 244 0.29 -10.48 11.42
N SER A 245 0.74 -9.69 10.44
CA SER A 245 1.75 -8.66 10.63
C SER A 245 1.24 -7.33 10.11
N TRP A 246 1.60 -6.24 10.78
CA TRP A 246 1.42 -4.95 10.17
C TRP A 246 2.75 -4.23 9.99
N ILE A 247 2.84 -3.40 8.95
CA ILE A 247 4.07 -2.75 8.53
C ILE A 247 3.79 -1.26 8.34
N TYR A 248 4.59 -0.44 9.00
CA TYR A 248 4.73 0.96 8.63
C TYR A 248 5.88 1.09 7.63
N ALA A 249 5.53 1.58 6.46
CA ALA A 249 6.48 1.85 5.39
C ALA A 249 6.06 3.09 4.61
N SER A 250 7.03 3.85 4.16
CA SER A 250 6.81 4.90 3.17
C SER A 250 7.89 4.84 2.09
N SER A 251 7.65 5.51 0.98
CA SER A 251 8.64 5.59 -0.10
C SER A 251 9.90 6.32 0.36
N GLU A 252 9.79 7.21 1.34
CA GLU A 252 10.90 8.01 1.84
C GLU A 252 11.83 7.24 2.78
N VAL A 253 11.25 6.46 3.71
CA VAL A 253 12.03 5.79 4.78
C VAL A 253 12.13 4.28 4.64
N GLY A 254 11.44 3.71 3.65
CA GLY A 254 11.37 2.27 3.49
C GLY A 254 10.47 1.59 4.51
N ALA A 255 10.60 0.28 4.68
CA ALA A 255 9.90 -0.48 5.71
C ALA A 255 10.59 -0.26 7.07
N ALA A 256 9.98 0.54 7.92
CA ALA A 256 10.60 0.99 9.16
C ALA A 256 10.11 0.26 10.42
N ILE A 257 8.83 -0.09 10.49
CA ILE A 257 8.24 -0.78 11.64
C ILE A 257 7.54 -2.03 11.15
N VAL A 258 7.83 -3.18 11.76
CA VAL A 258 7.19 -4.45 11.45
C VAL A 258 6.78 -5.12 12.76
N VAL A 259 5.47 -5.29 12.95
CA VAL A 259 4.88 -5.84 14.19
C VAL A 259 4.17 -7.14 13.89
N HIS A 260 4.34 -8.13 14.76
CA HIS A 260 3.82 -9.50 14.59
C HIS A 260 3.00 -10.00 15.78
N ASP A 261 2.82 -9.17 16.80
CA ASP A 261 2.18 -9.57 18.08
C ASP A 261 0.65 -9.57 18.03
N GLY A 262 0.07 -9.15 16.89
CA GLY A 262 -1.38 -9.08 16.70
C GLY A 262 -2.04 -7.88 17.37
N GLN A 263 -1.25 -6.89 17.80
CA GLN A 263 -1.74 -5.67 18.45
C GLN A 263 -1.50 -4.44 17.57
N ALA A 264 -2.42 -3.49 17.63
CA ALA A 264 -2.25 -2.20 16.99
C ALA A 264 -1.15 -1.38 17.66
N GLY A 265 -0.49 -0.53 16.88
CA GLY A 265 0.68 0.20 17.34
C GLY A 265 1.90 -0.70 17.56
N PHE A 266 3.00 -0.13 17.99
CA PHE A 266 4.24 -0.85 18.29
C PHE A 266 4.67 -0.61 19.75
N PRO A 267 5.47 -1.52 20.36
CA PRO A 267 5.94 -1.36 21.73
C PRO A 267 6.71 -0.05 21.93
N ALA A 268 6.41 0.66 23.01
CA ALA A 268 7.04 1.95 23.32
C ALA A 268 8.54 1.84 23.59
N ASP A 269 9.02 0.66 24.02
CA ASP A 269 10.43 0.38 24.23
C ASP A 269 11.27 0.29 22.94
N TRP A 270 10.61 0.36 21.76
CA TRP A 270 11.30 0.51 20.48
C TRP A 270 11.73 1.94 20.18
N LEU A 271 11.18 2.93 20.91
CA LEU A 271 11.52 4.34 20.71
C LEU A 271 12.99 4.59 21.02
N ASP A 272 13.61 5.37 20.15
CA ASP A 272 15.00 5.84 20.24
C ASP A 272 16.03 4.70 20.40
N ARG A 273 15.65 3.48 20.07
CA ARG A 273 16.53 2.31 20.12
C ARG A 273 17.36 2.22 18.85
N GLU A 274 18.66 2.37 19.01
CA GLU A 274 19.62 2.22 17.92
C GLU A 274 20.05 0.75 17.80
N VAL A 275 19.80 0.15 16.62
CA VAL A 275 20.24 -1.20 16.28
C VAL A 275 20.89 -1.15 14.89
N ALA A 276 22.11 -1.60 14.76
CA ALA A 276 22.85 -1.58 13.50
C ALA A 276 22.04 -2.24 12.36
N GLY A 277 21.89 -1.54 11.23
CA GLY A 277 21.14 -2.02 10.07
C GLY A 277 19.63 -2.02 10.22
N ARG A 278 19.08 -1.41 11.28
CA ARG A 278 17.63 -1.23 11.47
C ARG A 278 17.28 0.25 11.56
N PRO A 279 16.04 0.63 11.19
CA PRO A 279 15.54 1.98 11.42
C PRO A 279 15.48 2.32 12.91
N THR A 280 15.85 3.56 13.24
CA THR A 280 15.59 4.17 14.56
C THR A 280 14.29 4.95 14.49
N ILE A 281 13.40 4.71 15.45
CA ILE A 281 12.06 5.25 15.51
C ILE A 281 11.98 6.23 16.68
N GLY A 282 11.50 7.44 16.42
CA GLY A 282 11.28 8.43 17.49
C GLY A 282 9.92 9.09 17.34
N VAL A 283 9.46 9.72 18.41
CA VAL A 283 8.30 10.61 18.40
C VAL A 283 8.73 11.98 18.88
N ARG A 284 8.48 13.01 18.06
CA ARG A 284 8.82 14.41 18.37
C ARG A 284 7.59 15.29 18.10
N ASP A 285 7.13 16.00 19.11
CA ASP A 285 5.94 16.85 19.02
C ASP A 285 4.68 16.11 18.55
N GLY A 286 4.54 14.81 18.92
CA GLY A 286 3.43 13.97 18.48
C GLY A 286 3.55 13.47 17.04
N GLU A 287 4.68 13.70 16.38
CA GLU A 287 4.99 13.24 15.03
C GLU A 287 5.98 12.06 15.05
N LEU A 288 5.71 11.06 14.21
CA LEU A 288 6.63 9.97 13.98
C LEU A 288 7.86 10.47 13.19
N VAL A 289 9.05 10.18 13.73
CA VAL A 289 10.33 10.52 13.11
C VAL A 289 11.14 9.25 12.93
N ILE A 290 11.67 9.04 11.72
CA ILE A 290 12.39 7.81 11.38
C ILE A 290 13.74 8.12 10.76
N THR A 291 14.79 7.50 11.29
CA THR A 291 16.10 7.41 10.66
C THR A 291 16.26 6.01 10.11
N SER A 292 16.35 5.86 8.79
CA SER A 292 16.36 4.55 8.13
C SER A 292 17.63 4.34 7.32
N PRO A 293 18.26 3.17 7.38
CA PRO A 293 19.33 2.81 6.45
C PRO A 293 18.83 2.51 5.03
N TYR A 294 17.50 2.44 4.83
CA TYR A 294 16.83 2.08 3.56
C TYR A 294 16.03 3.25 2.98
N HIS A 295 16.34 4.48 3.37
CA HIS A 295 15.67 5.68 2.85
C HIS A 295 15.87 5.86 1.35
N GLY A 296 14.97 6.65 0.74
CA GLY A 296 15.10 7.08 -0.65
C GLY A 296 16.36 7.93 -0.87
N ALA A 297 16.86 7.93 -2.07
CA ALA A 297 18.07 8.67 -2.43
C ALA A 297 17.89 10.19 -2.17
N GLY A 298 18.94 10.79 -1.60
CA GLY A 298 18.95 12.22 -1.26
C GLY A 298 18.28 12.58 0.07
N LEU A 299 17.87 11.57 0.85
CA LEU A 299 17.37 11.75 2.21
C LEU A 299 18.46 11.29 3.18
N ASP A 300 18.91 12.17 4.06
CA ASP A 300 19.90 11.89 5.08
C ASP A 300 19.35 12.23 6.47
N GLY A 301 19.68 11.39 7.47
CA GLY A 301 19.30 11.62 8.86
C GLY A 301 17.83 11.37 9.19
N PRO A 302 17.30 12.01 10.25
CA PRO A 302 15.93 11.83 10.71
C PRO A 302 14.92 12.45 9.75
N VAL A 303 13.96 11.65 9.26
CA VAL A 303 12.86 12.09 8.40
C VAL A 303 11.60 12.28 9.26
N ARG A 304 11.05 13.48 9.24
CA ARG A 304 9.72 13.78 9.81
C ARG A 304 8.68 13.25 8.82
N THR A 305 7.87 12.30 9.28
CA THR A 305 6.97 11.56 8.38
C THR A 305 5.66 12.29 8.08
N GLY A 306 5.29 13.26 8.90
CA GLY A 306 3.98 13.91 8.89
C GLY A 306 2.88 13.03 9.48
N ASP A 307 3.21 11.87 10.05
CA ASP A 307 2.24 10.98 10.67
C ASP A 307 2.18 11.20 12.17
N ARG A 308 0.95 11.27 12.71
CA ARG A 308 0.68 11.42 14.15
C ARG A 308 0.99 10.12 14.87
N ALA A 309 1.78 10.22 15.94
CA ALA A 309 2.10 9.11 16.84
C ALA A 309 1.76 9.49 18.29
N GLN A 310 1.06 8.59 18.97
CA GLN A 310 0.61 8.80 20.35
C GLN A 310 0.98 7.62 21.23
N LEU A 311 1.53 7.90 22.41
CA LEU A 311 1.78 6.91 23.45
C LEU A 311 0.47 6.60 24.18
N VAL A 312 0.05 5.34 24.15
CA VAL A 312 -1.15 4.84 24.84
C VAL A 312 -0.73 3.59 25.63
N GLY A 313 -0.66 3.71 26.95
CA GLY A 313 -0.09 2.64 27.78
C GLY A 313 1.37 2.38 27.44
N ASP A 314 1.69 1.15 27.10
CA ASP A 314 3.01 0.68 26.69
C ASP A 314 3.21 0.62 25.17
N ARG A 315 2.27 1.20 24.39
CA ARG A 315 2.30 1.18 22.91
C ARG A 315 2.27 2.57 22.30
N VAL A 316 2.86 2.69 21.12
CA VAL A 316 2.77 3.89 20.29
C VAL A 316 1.81 3.59 19.13
N LEU A 317 0.71 4.32 19.05
CA LEU A 317 -0.29 4.23 17.99
C LEU A 317 0.02 5.27 16.91
N ILE A 318 -0.08 4.86 15.64
CA ILE A 318 -0.03 5.75 14.47
C ILE A 318 -1.46 5.96 14.01
N THR A 319 -2.01 7.18 14.19
CA THR A 319 -3.44 7.43 14.06
C THR A 319 -3.85 8.17 12.79
N GLY A 320 -2.90 8.69 12.01
CA GLY A 320 -3.15 9.38 10.74
C GLY A 320 -2.13 10.48 10.45
N ARG A 321 -2.46 11.38 9.50
CA ARG A 321 -1.58 12.48 9.08
C ARG A 321 -1.81 13.71 9.96
N LEU A 322 -0.73 14.41 10.33
CA LEU A 322 -0.83 15.63 11.15
C LEU A 322 -1.63 16.73 10.46
N ASP A 323 -1.40 16.94 9.16
CA ASP A 323 -2.01 18.05 8.42
C ASP A 323 -3.40 17.73 7.85
N ALA A 324 -3.67 16.45 7.52
CA ALA A 324 -4.89 16.03 6.85
C ALA A 324 -5.99 15.56 7.83
N ASP A 325 -5.59 15.09 9.02
CA ASP A 325 -6.49 14.49 10.00
C ASP A 325 -7.02 15.49 11.04
N GLU A 326 -6.55 16.74 11.00
CA GLU A 326 -6.96 17.73 12.00
C GLU A 326 -8.15 18.55 11.51
N ILE A 327 -9.26 18.40 12.20
CA ILE A 327 -10.49 19.18 11.96
C ILE A 327 -10.58 20.28 13.03
N ASN A 328 -10.57 21.55 12.60
CA ASN A 328 -10.75 22.67 13.54
C ASN A 328 -12.24 22.98 13.75
N VAL A 329 -12.79 22.60 14.89
CA VAL A 329 -14.17 22.81 15.28
C VAL A 329 -14.26 23.90 16.35
N GLY A 330 -14.60 25.13 15.96
CA GLY A 330 -14.76 26.24 16.90
C GLY A 330 -13.48 26.56 17.71
N GLY A 331 -12.29 26.34 17.14
CA GLY A 331 -11.01 26.51 17.81
C GLY A 331 -10.48 25.24 18.50
N SER A 332 -11.29 24.19 18.64
CA SER A 332 -10.86 22.89 19.14
C SER A 332 -10.34 22.01 17.99
N LYS A 333 -9.21 21.36 18.21
CA LYS A 333 -8.59 20.45 17.25
C LYS A 333 -9.11 19.03 17.46
N VAL A 334 -9.67 18.43 16.44
CA VAL A 334 -10.20 17.06 16.43
C VAL A 334 -9.38 16.21 15.49
N SER A 335 -8.89 15.06 15.94
CA SER A 335 -8.29 14.06 15.07
C SER A 335 -9.38 13.25 14.38
N ALA A 336 -9.46 13.31 13.05
CA ALA A 336 -10.37 12.49 12.26
C ALA A 336 -10.09 11.00 12.46
N GLY A 337 -8.80 10.62 12.58
CA GLY A 337 -8.38 9.25 12.85
C GLY A 337 -8.96 8.71 14.18
N LEU A 338 -8.91 9.49 15.26
CA LEU A 338 -9.47 9.08 16.55
C LEU A 338 -10.99 8.84 16.45
N VAL A 339 -11.70 9.75 15.79
CA VAL A 339 -13.16 9.61 15.61
C VAL A 339 -13.49 8.39 14.72
N ARG A 340 -12.70 8.15 13.68
CA ARG A 340 -12.81 6.96 12.83
C ARG A 340 -12.63 5.68 13.63
N ASP A 341 -11.60 5.62 14.48
CA ASP A 341 -11.29 4.43 15.29
C ASP A 341 -12.43 4.12 16.26
N VAL A 342 -13.04 5.14 16.87
CA VAL A 342 -14.26 4.98 17.70
C VAL A 342 -15.43 4.45 16.87
N LEU A 343 -15.68 4.97 15.67
CA LEU A 343 -16.73 4.48 14.79
C LEU A 343 -16.51 3.04 14.35
N THR A 344 -15.28 2.68 13.97
CA THR A 344 -14.95 1.33 13.50
C THR A 344 -14.93 0.29 14.63
N ALA A 345 -14.80 0.72 15.88
CA ALA A 345 -14.96 -0.14 17.05
C ALA A 345 -16.42 -0.55 17.30
N HIS A 346 -17.39 0.12 16.68
CA HIS A 346 -18.80 -0.29 16.79
C HIS A 346 -19.04 -1.60 16.04
N PRO A 347 -19.68 -2.63 16.64
CA PRO A 347 -19.84 -3.96 16.02
C PRO A 347 -20.55 -3.95 14.65
N GLN A 348 -21.41 -2.98 14.41
CA GLN A 348 -22.17 -2.84 13.17
C GLN A 348 -21.47 -1.97 12.12
N VAL A 349 -20.22 -1.53 12.32
CA VAL A 349 -19.47 -0.71 11.37
C VAL A 349 -18.29 -1.52 10.77
N ALA A 350 -18.32 -1.72 9.46
CA ALA A 350 -17.25 -2.38 8.74
C ALA A 350 -16.13 -1.41 8.36
N TRP A 351 -16.50 -0.15 8.07
CA TRP A 351 -15.57 0.89 7.64
C TRP A 351 -16.15 2.27 7.96
N ALA A 352 -15.27 3.22 8.25
CA ALA A 352 -15.64 4.62 8.45
C ALA A 352 -14.61 5.57 7.83
N ARG A 353 -15.10 6.71 7.35
CA ARG A 353 -14.32 7.88 6.95
C ARG A 353 -14.84 9.10 7.70
N VAL A 354 -13.90 9.91 8.23
CA VAL A 354 -14.24 11.12 8.99
C VAL A 354 -13.57 12.31 8.32
N THR A 355 -14.32 13.39 8.14
CA THR A 355 -13.83 14.61 7.51
C THR A 355 -14.40 15.87 8.17
N GLY A 356 -13.73 17.00 7.95
CA GLY A 356 -14.21 18.30 8.35
C GLY A 356 -15.08 18.94 7.25
N ARG A 357 -16.35 19.23 7.52
CA ARG A 357 -17.20 20.01 6.61
C ARG A 357 -17.31 21.46 7.09
N ARG A 358 -17.16 22.41 6.17
CA ARG A 358 -17.32 23.84 6.51
C ARG A 358 -18.69 24.13 7.14
N ALA A 359 -18.67 24.86 8.24
CA ALA A 359 -19.83 25.33 8.99
C ALA A 359 -19.73 26.83 9.27
N PRO A 360 -20.79 27.64 9.02
CA PRO A 360 -20.72 29.11 9.06
C PRO A 360 -20.26 29.70 10.41
N LEU A 361 -20.59 29.06 11.54
CA LEU A 361 -20.29 29.57 12.87
C LEU A 361 -19.08 28.88 13.55
N LEU A 362 -18.80 27.62 13.21
CA LEU A 362 -17.79 26.79 13.87
C LEU A 362 -16.51 26.60 13.02
N GLY A 363 -16.45 27.22 11.84
CA GLY A 363 -15.38 26.95 10.86
C GLY A 363 -15.58 25.59 10.20
N HIS A 364 -15.48 24.51 10.97
CA HIS A 364 -15.79 23.15 10.50
C HIS A 364 -16.64 22.39 11.53
N MET A 365 -17.34 21.37 11.06
CA MET A 365 -17.99 20.35 11.87
C MET A 365 -17.47 18.96 11.45
N VAL A 366 -17.42 18.04 12.38
CA VAL A 366 -17.09 16.64 12.10
C VAL A 366 -18.26 15.98 11.39
N VAL A 367 -17.99 15.34 10.26
CA VAL A 367 -18.93 14.49 9.53
C VAL A 367 -18.28 13.14 9.24
N ALA A 368 -19.11 12.09 9.16
CA ALA A 368 -18.62 10.75 8.91
C ALA A 368 -19.41 10.08 7.78
N GLU A 369 -18.76 9.15 7.11
CA GLU A 369 -19.34 8.15 6.24
C GLU A 369 -19.01 6.78 6.81
N VAL A 370 -20.00 5.88 6.82
CA VAL A 370 -19.82 4.53 7.35
C VAL A 370 -20.38 3.50 6.39
N VAL A 371 -19.76 2.31 6.37
CA VAL A 371 -20.30 1.12 5.73
C VAL A 371 -20.64 0.13 6.83
N PRO A 372 -21.90 -0.35 6.89
CA PRO A 372 -22.33 -1.31 7.92
C PRO A 372 -21.66 -2.68 7.74
N THR A 373 -21.57 -3.45 8.85
CA THR A 373 -21.33 -4.89 8.80
C THR A 373 -22.60 -5.60 8.29
N GLY A 374 -22.47 -6.64 7.49
CA GLY A 374 -23.62 -7.32 6.87
C GLY A 374 -23.80 -6.85 5.43
N GLY A 375 -22.82 -7.17 4.61
CA GLY A 375 -22.65 -6.66 3.25
C GLY A 375 -23.57 -7.27 2.22
N VAL A 376 -23.42 -6.75 1.02
CA VAL A 376 -24.14 -6.94 -0.26
C VAL A 376 -24.25 -8.41 -0.75
N ALA A 377 -23.66 -9.40 -0.05
CA ALA A 377 -23.67 -10.81 -0.48
C ALA A 377 -25.04 -11.52 -0.37
N ASP A 378 -26.01 -10.92 0.33
CA ASP A 378 -27.36 -11.45 0.40
C ASP A 378 -28.34 -10.53 -0.34
N PRO A 379 -28.90 -10.94 -1.50
CA PRO A 379 -29.90 -10.15 -2.22
C PRO A 379 -31.23 -10.00 -1.46
N ARG A 380 -31.35 -10.60 -0.27
CA ARG A 380 -32.50 -10.39 0.60
C ARG A 380 -32.41 -9.00 1.23
N PRO A 381 -33.51 -8.24 1.28
CA PRO A 381 -33.51 -6.94 1.95
C PRO A 381 -33.08 -7.13 3.42
N VAL A 382 -32.03 -6.46 3.81
CA VAL A 382 -31.57 -6.41 5.22
C VAL A 382 -32.75 -5.90 6.04
N PRO A 383 -33.22 -6.62 7.07
CA PRO A 383 -34.31 -6.14 7.92
C PRO A 383 -33.97 -4.73 8.42
N ALA A 384 -34.93 -3.83 8.42
CA ALA A 384 -34.74 -2.45 8.85
C ALA A 384 -34.16 -2.34 10.29
N GLU A 385 -34.34 -3.38 11.08
CA GLU A 385 -33.81 -3.54 12.45
C GLU A 385 -32.31 -3.86 12.49
N ALA A 386 -31.70 -4.28 11.36
CA ALA A 386 -30.27 -4.57 11.23
C ALA A 386 -29.47 -3.40 10.58
N MET A 387 -30.15 -2.35 10.15
CA MET A 387 -29.48 -1.15 9.64
C MET A 387 -28.94 -0.32 10.79
N VAL A 388 -27.65 -0.02 10.74
CA VAL A 388 -27.03 0.94 11.65
C VAL A 388 -27.78 2.28 11.53
N ASP A 389 -28.42 2.70 12.62
CA ASP A 389 -29.07 3.99 12.73
C ASP A 389 -28.05 5.10 13.08
N GLU A 390 -28.14 6.23 12.36
CA GLU A 390 -27.29 7.40 12.61
C GLU A 390 -27.30 7.82 14.08
N ALA A 391 -28.50 7.84 14.72
CA ALA A 391 -28.64 8.24 16.12
C ALA A 391 -27.92 7.29 17.10
N THR A 392 -27.86 6.01 16.77
CA THR A 392 -27.14 5.01 17.56
C THR A 392 -25.63 5.24 17.49
N LEU A 393 -25.09 5.50 16.31
CA LEU A 393 -23.66 5.80 16.13
C LEU A 393 -23.27 7.14 16.76
N VAL A 394 -24.13 8.15 16.68
CA VAL A 394 -23.90 9.45 17.34
C VAL A 394 -23.84 9.26 18.86
N ARG A 395 -24.74 8.49 19.46
CA ARG A 395 -24.69 8.16 20.90
C ARG A 395 -23.40 7.41 21.26
N TRP A 396 -23.07 6.37 20.48
CA TRP A 396 -21.82 5.62 20.65
C TRP A 396 -20.57 6.52 20.66
N CYS A 397 -20.53 7.49 19.76
CA CYS A 397 -19.45 8.47 19.73
C CYS A 397 -19.51 9.43 20.94
N ALA A 398 -20.69 9.86 21.35
CA ALA A 398 -20.85 10.79 22.47
C ALA A 398 -20.43 10.19 23.81
N ASP A 399 -20.53 8.87 23.97
CA ASP A 399 -20.08 8.16 25.17
C ASP A 399 -18.54 8.09 25.29
N GLN A 400 -17.81 8.30 24.19
CA GLN A 400 -16.38 8.06 24.11
C GLN A 400 -15.57 9.30 23.68
N LEU A 401 -16.20 10.30 23.10
CA LEU A 401 -15.57 11.49 22.53
C LEU A 401 -16.05 12.77 23.19
N PRO A 402 -15.22 13.80 23.25
CA PRO A 402 -15.67 15.15 23.63
C PRO A 402 -16.78 15.64 22.68
N GLU A 403 -17.71 16.43 23.17
CA GLU A 403 -18.89 16.90 22.42
C GLU A 403 -18.53 17.54 21.06
N TYR A 404 -17.47 18.30 20.99
CA TYR A 404 -17.01 18.96 19.76
C TYR A 404 -16.43 17.97 18.72
N ALA A 405 -16.04 16.75 19.12
CA ALA A 405 -15.54 15.71 18.25
C ALA A 405 -16.60 14.72 17.77
N VAL A 406 -17.82 14.76 18.35
CA VAL A 406 -18.92 13.89 17.94
C VAL A 406 -19.39 14.28 16.54
N PRO A 407 -19.48 13.32 15.58
CA PRO A 407 -19.98 13.59 14.24
C PRO A 407 -21.40 14.20 14.27
N ARG A 408 -21.55 15.34 13.62
CA ARG A 408 -22.86 16.02 13.52
C ARG A 408 -23.74 15.43 12.41
N ARG A 409 -23.17 14.63 11.54
CA ARG A 409 -23.84 13.88 10.48
C ARG A 409 -23.06 12.63 10.14
N ILE A 410 -23.79 11.53 10.03
CA ILE A 410 -23.22 10.24 9.59
C ILE A 410 -24.01 9.79 8.36
N ARG A 411 -23.29 9.57 7.25
CA ARG A 411 -23.87 9.04 6.01
C ARG A 411 -23.55 7.56 5.89
N VAL A 412 -24.57 6.75 5.69
CA VAL A 412 -24.40 5.32 5.42
C VAL A 412 -24.14 5.12 3.93
N LEU A 413 -23.08 4.39 3.60
CA LEU A 413 -22.70 3.96 2.26
C LEU A 413 -22.99 2.46 2.12
N THR A 414 -23.20 2.02 0.88
CA THR A 414 -23.42 0.60 0.54
C THR A 414 -22.12 -0.16 0.33
N GLU A 415 -21.03 0.53 -0.06
CA GLU A 415 -19.75 -0.07 -0.39
C GLU A 415 -18.58 0.73 0.18
N ILE A 416 -17.48 0.05 0.46
CA ILE A 416 -16.22 0.67 0.90
C ILE A 416 -15.55 1.32 -0.31
N PRO A 417 -15.36 2.65 -0.33
CA PRO A 417 -14.66 3.32 -1.42
C PRO A 417 -13.18 2.94 -1.42
N VAL A 418 -12.66 2.52 -2.58
CA VAL A 418 -11.25 2.11 -2.73
C VAL A 418 -10.66 2.81 -3.95
N LYS A 419 -9.49 3.41 -3.77
CA LYS A 419 -8.67 3.94 -4.86
C LYS A 419 -7.85 2.83 -5.53
N GLU A 420 -7.30 3.10 -6.71
CA GLU A 420 -6.34 2.22 -7.40
C GLU A 420 -5.14 1.83 -6.52
N THR A 421 -4.77 2.67 -5.55
CA THR A 421 -3.72 2.38 -4.57
C THR A 421 -4.17 1.47 -3.42
N LEU A 422 -5.38 0.91 -3.46
CA LEU A 422 -6.04 0.11 -2.41
C LEU A 422 -6.27 0.85 -1.10
N LYS A 423 -6.13 2.15 -1.09
CA LYS A 423 -6.39 3.00 0.07
C LYS A 423 -7.76 3.64 -0.04
N SER A 424 -8.39 3.87 1.09
CA SER A 424 -9.54 4.74 1.17
C SER A 424 -9.09 6.22 1.15
N ASP A 425 -10.02 7.12 0.77
CA ASP A 425 -9.84 8.55 0.96
C ASP A 425 -10.02 8.88 2.45
N VAL A 426 -8.99 8.64 3.24
CA VAL A 426 -8.96 8.98 4.67
C VAL A 426 -8.02 10.14 4.87
#